data_a5c1e44a4003112fa65d17aab531cb5d
#
_entry.id   a5c1e44a4003112fa65d17aab531cb5d
#
_cell.length_a   1.000
_cell.length_b   1.000
_cell.length_c   1.000
_cell.angle_alpha   90.00
_cell.angle_beta   90.00
_cell.angle_gamma   90.00
#
_symmetry.space_group_name_H-M   'P 1'
#
loop_
_entity.id
_entity.type
_entity.pdbx_description
1 polymer ?
#
loop_
_entity_poly.entity_id
_entity_poly.type
_entity_poly.pdbx_seq_one_letter_code
_entity_poly.pdbx_strand_id
1 'polypeptide(L)'
;VPGGQDPDGVTSRRLRGYREAFARVGATIPDERVMVGPASIDGGLALTNRAWEDGFRPTAILAMSDAMAIGAMRALRDLRLSIPGDVSVVGFDDIDLAPHVDPPLTTVHQPIRRKGEEAVRLLLTVVERRDLAKPEHRRLETRLIVRASTGPVPRHRKEVAREPD
;
A
#
# COMPACT_ATOMS: atom_id res chain seq x y z
N VAL A 1 13.49 -6.37 12.92
CA VAL A 1 13.39 -5.91 11.54
C VAL A 1 14.80 -5.78 10.98
N PRO A 2 15.26 -6.59 10.01
CA PRO A 2 16.55 -6.41 9.38
C PRO A 2 16.49 -5.26 8.39
N GLY A 3 17.35 -4.28 8.57
CA GLY A 3 17.52 -3.09 7.74
C GLY A 3 16.76 -1.90 8.30
N GLY A 4 17.50 -0.99 8.94
CA GLY A 4 17.00 0.21 9.59
C GLY A 4 15.99 0.97 8.74
N GLN A 5 14.71 0.72 9.00
CA GLN A 5 13.66 1.56 8.44
C GLN A 5 13.77 2.90 9.16
N ASP A 6 14.05 3.93 8.40
CA ASP A 6 13.94 5.30 8.89
C ASP A 6 12.53 5.48 9.50
N PRO A 7 12.40 5.72 10.81
CA PRO A 7 11.10 5.86 11.46
C PRO A 7 10.27 6.99 10.86
N ASP A 8 10.92 7.96 10.23
CA ASP A 8 10.29 9.07 9.52
C ASP A 8 10.21 8.85 8.01
N GLY A 9 10.63 7.69 7.52
CA GLY A 9 10.57 7.30 6.12
C GLY A 9 9.14 7.16 5.60
N VAL A 10 8.99 7.23 4.29
CA VAL A 10 7.68 7.16 3.60
C VAL A 10 6.92 5.89 3.96
N THR A 11 7.59 4.74 3.98
CA THR A 11 6.99 3.44 4.30
C THR A 11 6.48 3.39 5.75
N SER A 12 7.29 3.89 6.70
CA SER A 12 6.92 3.95 8.12
C SER A 12 5.70 4.85 8.37
N ARG A 13 5.62 6.00 7.67
CA ARG A 13 4.46 6.89 7.75
C ARG A 13 3.19 6.27 7.16
N ARG A 14 3.28 5.54 6.05
CA ARG A 14 2.13 4.83 5.45
C ARG A 14 1.64 3.73 6.39
N LEU A 15 2.55 2.90 6.92
CA LEU A 15 2.21 1.83 7.85
C LEU A 15 1.55 2.39 9.13
N ARG A 16 2.08 3.49 9.66
CA ARG A 16 1.45 4.18 10.80
C ARG A 16 0.02 4.60 10.48
N GLY A 17 -0.22 5.21 9.32
CA GLY A 17 -1.56 5.59 8.88
C GLY A 17 -2.52 4.40 8.77
N TYR A 18 -2.06 3.25 8.26
CA TYR A 18 -2.87 2.04 8.23
C TYR A 18 -3.19 1.54 9.64
N ARG A 19 -2.22 1.50 10.55
CA ARG A 19 -2.44 1.10 11.96
C ARG A 19 -3.42 2.02 12.68
N GLU A 20 -3.31 3.33 12.48
CA GLU A 20 -4.24 4.31 13.04
C GLU A 20 -5.66 4.10 12.50
N ALA A 21 -5.83 3.81 11.21
CA ALA A 21 -7.13 3.53 10.61
C ALA A 21 -7.77 2.25 11.19
N PHE A 22 -6.99 1.19 11.35
CA PHE A 22 -7.45 -0.07 11.97
C PHE A 22 -7.83 0.15 13.44
N ALA A 23 -7.03 0.88 14.21
CA ALA A 23 -7.32 1.19 15.61
C ALA A 23 -8.66 1.92 15.79
N ARG A 24 -9.05 2.80 14.85
CA ARG A 24 -10.35 3.51 14.89
C ARG A 24 -11.56 2.59 14.80
N VAL A 25 -11.39 1.39 14.25
CA VAL A 25 -12.45 0.36 14.15
C VAL A 25 -12.23 -0.80 15.13
N GLY A 26 -11.38 -0.61 16.14
CA GLY A 26 -11.10 -1.60 17.18
C GLY A 26 -10.25 -2.78 16.70
N ALA A 27 -9.55 -2.66 15.56
CA ALA A 27 -8.70 -3.70 15.01
C ALA A 27 -7.21 -3.30 15.09
N THR A 28 -6.32 -4.29 14.92
CA THR A 28 -4.87 -4.08 14.91
C THR A 28 -4.23 -4.73 13.70
N ILE A 29 -3.06 -4.24 13.30
CA ILE A 29 -2.18 -4.88 12.33
C ILE A 29 -0.95 -5.38 13.09
N PRO A 30 -0.89 -6.68 13.44
CA PRO A 30 0.27 -7.26 14.11
C PRO A 30 1.53 -7.19 13.24
N ASP A 31 2.71 -7.17 13.86
CA ASP A 31 3.98 -7.02 13.14
C ASP A 31 4.26 -8.21 12.20
N GLU A 32 3.86 -9.40 12.59
CA GLU A 32 3.99 -10.61 11.75
C GLU A 32 3.17 -10.57 10.45
N ARG A 33 2.19 -9.65 10.36
CA ARG A 33 1.41 -9.40 9.13
C ARG A 33 2.02 -8.30 8.25
N VAL A 34 3.14 -7.72 8.68
CA VAL A 34 3.86 -6.70 7.91
C VAL A 34 5.06 -7.33 7.24
N MET A 35 4.95 -7.56 5.94
CA MET A 35 6.03 -8.14 5.15
C MET A 35 6.85 -7.03 4.47
N VAL A 36 8.18 -7.17 4.51
CA VAL A 36 9.12 -6.18 3.96
C VAL A 36 9.92 -6.80 2.82
N GLY A 37 10.03 -6.06 1.73
CA GLY A 37 10.79 -6.47 0.55
C GLY A 37 10.94 -5.34 -0.46
N PRO A 38 11.54 -5.61 -1.64
CA PRO A 38 11.76 -4.62 -2.68
C PRO A 38 10.45 -3.99 -3.16
N ALA A 39 10.46 -2.66 -3.36
CA ALA A 39 9.32 -1.93 -3.91
C ALA A 39 9.22 -2.09 -5.43
N SER A 40 8.98 -3.33 -5.89
CA SER A 40 8.91 -3.73 -7.29
C SER A 40 7.80 -4.76 -7.53
N ILE A 41 7.49 -5.04 -8.78
CA ILE A 41 6.54 -6.10 -9.16
C ILE A 41 7.04 -7.45 -8.64
N ASP A 42 8.31 -7.78 -8.86
CA ASP A 42 8.90 -9.04 -8.40
C ASP A 42 8.93 -9.13 -6.86
N GLY A 43 9.16 -8.01 -6.17
CA GLY A 43 9.08 -7.93 -4.72
C GLY A 43 7.68 -8.25 -4.19
N GLY A 44 6.65 -7.65 -4.77
CA GLY A 44 5.26 -7.94 -4.43
C GLY A 44 4.85 -9.39 -4.68
N LEU A 45 5.28 -9.94 -5.82
CA LEU A 45 5.07 -11.35 -6.17
C LEU A 45 5.75 -12.28 -5.16
N ALA A 46 7.02 -12.06 -4.86
CA ALA A 46 7.77 -12.90 -3.94
C ALA A 46 7.21 -12.88 -2.51
N LEU A 47 6.86 -11.68 -2.00
CA LEU A 47 6.25 -11.53 -0.67
C LEU A 47 4.90 -12.23 -0.58
N THR A 48 4.08 -12.14 -1.62
CA THR A 48 2.77 -12.82 -1.63
C THR A 48 2.92 -14.34 -1.68
N ASN A 49 3.79 -14.88 -2.52
CA ASN A 49 4.07 -16.31 -2.56
C ASN A 49 4.56 -16.81 -1.19
N ARG A 50 5.53 -16.11 -0.59
CA ARG A 50 6.04 -16.44 0.74
C ARG A 50 4.94 -16.45 1.79
N ALA A 51 4.02 -15.47 1.78
CA ALA A 51 2.90 -15.46 2.71
C ALA A 51 2.06 -16.74 2.61
N TRP A 52 1.82 -17.23 1.39
CA TRP A 52 1.08 -18.48 1.17
C TRP A 52 1.87 -19.73 1.54
N GLU A 53 3.18 -19.75 1.30
CA GLU A 53 4.09 -20.84 1.73
C GLU A 53 4.12 -20.93 3.26
N ASP A 54 4.20 -19.80 3.95
CA ASP A 54 4.17 -19.70 5.41
C ASP A 54 2.77 -19.99 6.02
N GLY A 55 1.78 -20.34 5.20
CA GLY A 55 0.41 -20.68 5.66
C GLY A 55 -0.47 -19.46 5.93
N PHE A 56 0.02 -18.25 5.71
CA PHE A 56 -0.77 -17.04 5.92
C PHE A 56 -1.78 -16.84 4.77
N ARG A 57 -3.05 -16.59 5.11
CA ARG A 57 -4.17 -16.50 4.15
C ARG A 57 -4.94 -15.19 4.37
N PRO A 58 -4.41 -14.04 3.96
CA PRO A 58 -5.10 -12.76 4.11
C PRO A 58 -6.34 -12.69 3.20
N THR A 59 -7.34 -11.94 3.61
CA THR A 59 -8.48 -11.54 2.75
C THR A 59 -8.27 -10.17 2.11
N ALA A 60 -7.21 -9.47 2.48
CA ALA A 60 -6.83 -8.19 1.88
C ALA A 60 -5.31 -7.98 1.96
N ILE A 61 -4.76 -7.34 0.93
CA ILE A 61 -3.37 -6.92 0.83
C ILE A 61 -3.35 -5.40 0.62
N LEU A 62 -2.67 -4.70 1.54
CA LEU A 62 -2.37 -3.27 1.43
C LEU A 62 -0.91 -3.13 0.99
N ALA A 63 -0.68 -2.94 -0.28
CA ALA A 63 0.66 -2.78 -0.84
C ALA A 63 1.16 -1.34 -0.70
N MET A 64 2.47 -1.19 -0.45
CA MET A 64 3.09 0.14 -0.28
C MET A 64 3.32 0.88 -1.60
N SER A 65 3.10 0.22 -2.76
CA SER A 65 3.12 0.84 -4.09
C SER A 65 2.25 0.04 -5.05
N ASP A 66 1.85 0.63 -6.17
CA ASP A 66 1.13 -0.06 -7.24
C ASP A 66 1.99 -1.16 -7.89
N ALA A 67 3.30 -0.97 -8.01
CA ALA A 67 4.18 -2.01 -8.51
C ALA A 67 4.13 -3.26 -7.63
N MET A 68 4.19 -3.12 -6.31
CA MET A 68 4.04 -4.25 -5.38
C MET A 68 2.63 -4.86 -5.45
N ALA A 69 1.59 -4.03 -5.56
CA ALA A 69 0.22 -4.51 -5.72
C ALA A 69 0.04 -5.37 -6.97
N ILE A 70 0.59 -4.94 -8.11
CA ILE A 70 0.56 -5.67 -9.38
C ILE A 70 1.28 -7.02 -9.24
N GLY A 71 2.43 -7.04 -8.55
CA GLY A 71 3.15 -8.28 -8.22
C GLY A 71 2.31 -9.23 -7.35
N ALA A 72 1.66 -8.70 -6.33
CA ALA A 72 0.75 -9.46 -5.47
C ALA A 72 -0.45 -10.02 -6.26
N MET A 73 -1.06 -9.22 -7.13
CA MET A 73 -2.16 -9.66 -8.01
C MET A 73 -1.72 -10.81 -8.92
N ARG A 74 -0.49 -10.76 -9.46
CA ARG A 74 0.06 -11.84 -10.26
C ARG A 74 0.21 -13.12 -9.44
N ALA A 75 0.81 -13.05 -8.24
CA ALA A 75 0.96 -14.21 -7.35
C ALA A 75 -0.40 -14.83 -7.00
N LEU A 76 -1.40 -14.01 -6.67
CA LEU A 76 -2.75 -14.50 -6.37
C LEU A 76 -3.38 -15.23 -7.55
N ARG A 77 -3.18 -14.73 -8.78
CA ARG A 77 -3.65 -15.39 -10.01
C ARG A 77 -2.95 -16.72 -10.24
N ASP A 78 -1.63 -16.77 -10.05
CA ASP A 78 -0.84 -18.01 -10.17
C ASP A 78 -1.30 -19.07 -9.14
N LEU A 79 -1.74 -18.62 -7.95
CA LEU A 79 -2.39 -19.42 -6.90
C LEU A 79 -3.87 -19.74 -7.17
N ARG A 80 -4.42 -19.33 -8.32
CA ARG A 80 -5.83 -19.50 -8.70
C ARG A 80 -6.83 -18.85 -7.73
N LEU A 81 -6.44 -17.76 -7.10
CA LEU A 81 -7.29 -16.96 -6.24
C LEU A 81 -7.91 -15.79 -6.99
N SER A 82 -9.19 -15.56 -6.78
CA SER A 82 -9.92 -14.47 -7.41
C SER A 82 -9.71 -13.15 -6.68
N ILE A 83 -9.57 -12.08 -7.46
CA ILE A 83 -9.49 -10.70 -6.98
C ILE A 83 -10.72 -9.96 -7.52
N PRO A 84 -11.57 -9.40 -6.67
CA PRO A 84 -11.48 -9.30 -5.20
C PRO A 84 -12.15 -10.45 -4.45
N GLY A 85 -12.65 -11.50 -5.13
CA GLY A 85 -13.50 -12.54 -4.55
C GLY A 85 -12.89 -13.24 -3.32
N ASP A 86 -11.62 -13.64 -3.41
CA ASP A 86 -10.89 -14.27 -2.31
C ASP A 86 -10.01 -13.27 -1.56
N VAL A 87 -9.36 -12.35 -2.30
CA VAL A 87 -8.42 -11.37 -1.72
C VAL A 87 -8.61 -10.01 -2.38
N SER A 88 -8.89 -9.00 -1.58
CA SER A 88 -8.86 -7.60 -2.02
C SER A 88 -7.41 -7.09 -2.08
N VAL A 89 -7.08 -6.28 -3.10
CA VAL A 89 -5.75 -5.68 -3.23
C VAL A 89 -5.86 -4.18 -3.38
N VAL A 90 -5.07 -3.44 -2.60
CA VAL A 90 -4.97 -1.97 -2.67
C VAL A 90 -3.52 -1.59 -2.88
N GLY A 91 -3.28 -0.71 -3.85
CA GLY A 91 -1.98 -0.12 -4.14
C GLY A 91 -1.80 1.29 -3.57
N PHE A 92 -0.73 1.92 -3.99
CA PHE A 92 -0.41 3.31 -3.69
C PHE A 92 0.41 3.87 -4.85
N ASP A 93 0.11 5.06 -5.31
CA ASP A 93 0.74 5.96 -6.28
C ASP A 93 -0.22 6.35 -7.42
N ASP A 94 -1.13 5.48 -7.87
CA ASP A 94 -2.02 5.63 -9.04
C ASP A 94 -1.21 5.83 -10.33
N ILE A 95 -0.31 4.87 -10.58
CA ILE A 95 0.48 4.86 -11.82
C ILE A 95 -0.42 4.59 -13.05
N ASP A 96 0.05 4.98 -14.23
CA ASP A 96 -0.71 4.85 -15.49
C ASP A 96 -1.16 3.41 -15.78
N LEU A 97 -0.46 2.41 -15.26
CA LEU A 97 -0.81 0.99 -15.41
C LEU A 97 -1.97 0.55 -14.50
N ALA A 98 -2.23 1.24 -13.39
CA ALA A 98 -3.23 0.83 -12.40
C ALA A 98 -4.66 0.60 -12.96
N PRO A 99 -5.19 1.42 -13.88
CA PRO A 99 -6.49 1.17 -14.50
C PRO A 99 -6.48 0.04 -15.55
N HIS A 100 -5.32 -0.39 -16.03
CA HIS A 100 -5.17 -1.32 -17.16
C HIS A 100 -4.80 -2.75 -16.74
N VAL A 101 -4.55 -2.99 -15.44
CA VAL A 101 -4.40 -4.35 -14.91
C VAL A 101 -5.77 -5.02 -14.74
N ASP A 102 -5.80 -6.34 -14.65
CA ASP A 102 -7.03 -7.10 -14.47
C ASP A 102 -7.02 -7.83 -13.10
N PRO A 103 -8.02 -7.51 -12.22
CA PRO A 103 -8.97 -6.40 -12.32
C PRO A 103 -8.28 -5.03 -12.15
N PRO A 104 -8.89 -3.92 -12.60
CA PRO A 104 -8.36 -2.57 -12.39
C PRO A 104 -8.08 -2.28 -10.92
N LEU A 105 -6.85 -1.78 -10.63
CA LEU A 105 -6.32 -1.66 -9.27
C LEU A 105 -6.91 -0.46 -8.50
N THR A 106 -7.51 -0.72 -7.35
CA THR A 106 -7.82 0.28 -6.32
C THR A 106 -6.53 0.79 -5.72
N THR A 107 -6.33 2.10 -5.66
CA THR A 107 -5.06 2.69 -5.21
C THR A 107 -5.25 4.08 -4.62
N VAL A 108 -4.23 4.59 -3.94
CA VAL A 108 -4.18 5.97 -3.44
C VAL A 108 -3.45 6.83 -4.45
N HIS A 109 -4.17 7.76 -5.08
CA HIS A 109 -3.60 8.73 -6.01
C HIS A 109 -2.70 9.73 -5.28
N GLN A 110 -1.46 9.87 -5.76
CA GLN A 110 -0.54 10.96 -5.43
C GLN A 110 -0.46 11.93 -6.60
N PRO A 111 -0.55 13.25 -6.38
CA PRO A 111 -0.37 14.24 -7.44
C PRO A 111 1.13 14.41 -7.77
N ILE A 112 1.76 13.37 -8.36
CA ILE A 112 3.23 13.27 -8.56
C ILE A 112 3.76 14.44 -9.37
N ARG A 113 3.06 14.83 -10.45
CA ARG A 113 3.45 15.99 -11.27
C ARG A 113 3.49 17.27 -10.43
N ARG A 114 2.42 17.55 -9.70
CA ARG A 114 2.33 18.74 -8.81
C ARG A 114 3.40 18.68 -7.71
N LYS A 115 3.69 17.49 -7.18
CA LYS A 115 4.76 17.29 -6.19
C LYS A 115 6.12 17.70 -6.76
N GLY A 116 6.43 17.32 -8.00
CA GLY A 116 7.65 17.75 -8.69
C GLY A 116 7.68 19.25 -8.92
N GLU A 117 6.59 19.85 -9.41
CA GLU A 117 6.47 21.30 -9.64
C GLU A 117 6.68 22.10 -8.34
N GLU A 118 6.03 21.69 -7.23
CA GLU A 118 6.21 22.35 -5.93
C GLU A 118 7.62 22.16 -5.35
N ALA A 119 8.23 21.00 -5.55
CA ALA A 119 9.62 20.77 -5.11
C ALA A 119 10.59 21.70 -5.80
N VAL A 120 10.48 21.85 -7.13
CA VAL A 120 11.31 22.79 -7.90
C VAL A 120 11.06 24.25 -7.46
N ARG A 121 9.78 24.64 -7.28
CA ARG A 121 9.43 25.99 -6.82
C ARG A 121 10.05 26.31 -5.47
N LEU A 122 9.95 25.39 -4.51
CA LEU A 122 10.57 25.55 -3.19
C LEU A 122 12.09 25.64 -3.28
N LEU A 123 12.71 24.79 -4.11
CA LEU A 123 14.17 24.85 -4.33
C LEU A 123 14.62 26.20 -4.86
N LEU A 124 13.95 26.72 -5.89
CA LEU A 124 14.27 28.03 -6.47
C LEU A 124 14.12 29.15 -5.42
N THR A 125 13.08 29.10 -4.61
CA THR A 125 12.88 30.08 -3.51
C THR A 125 14.04 30.06 -2.52
N VAL A 126 14.55 28.88 -2.16
CA VAL A 126 15.70 28.73 -1.25
C VAL A 126 16.98 29.28 -1.90
N VAL A 127 17.21 28.99 -3.19
CA VAL A 127 18.37 29.48 -3.92
C VAL A 127 18.38 31.01 -4.03
N GLU A 128 17.22 31.60 -4.35
CA GLU A 128 17.09 33.07 -4.51
C GLU A 128 17.25 33.82 -3.18
N ARG A 129 16.62 33.28 -2.11
CA ARG A 129 16.66 33.93 -0.80
C ARG A 129 17.94 33.70 -0.01
N ARG A 130 18.77 32.71 -0.41
CA ARG A 130 19.95 32.25 0.34
C ARG A 130 19.70 31.97 1.82
N ASP A 131 18.45 31.74 2.18
CA ASP A 131 18.02 31.49 3.56
C ASP A 131 17.55 30.02 3.70
N LEU A 132 18.43 29.21 4.28
CA LEU A 132 18.15 27.81 4.61
C LEU A 132 17.50 27.64 6.00
N ALA A 133 17.34 28.74 6.74
CA ALA A 133 16.99 28.68 8.18
C ALA A 133 15.52 28.32 8.43
N LYS A 134 14.64 28.41 7.41
CA LYS A 134 13.22 28.08 7.58
C LYS A 134 12.73 27.17 6.44
N PRO A 135 12.80 25.84 6.63
CA PRO A 135 12.26 24.92 5.63
C PRO A 135 10.76 25.13 5.48
N GLU A 136 10.32 25.39 4.27
CA GLU A 136 8.90 25.49 3.93
C GLU A 136 8.36 24.09 3.61
N HIS A 137 7.24 23.71 4.23
CA HIS A 137 6.58 22.43 4.00
C HIS A 137 5.30 22.63 3.20
N ARG A 138 5.16 21.92 2.10
CA ARG A 138 3.92 21.85 1.31
C ARG A 138 3.26 20.49 1.48
N ARG A 139 2.02 20.48 1.94
CA ARG A 139 1.19 19.28 2.00
C ARG A 139 0.31 19.23 0.77
N LEU A 140 0.43 18.13 0.02
CA LEU A 140 -0.43 17.85 -1.13
C LEU A 140 -1.46 16.78 -0.73
N GLU A 141 -2.70 16.98 -1.15
CA GLU A 141 -3.78 16.03 -0.88
C GLU A 141 -3.62 14.77 -1.72
N THR A 142 -3.90 13.63 -1.10
CA THR A 142 -4.03 12.33 -1.74
C THR A 142 -5.50 11.91 -1.72
N ARG A 143 -5.90 11.04 -2.65
CA ARG A 143 -7.28 10.53 -2.70
C ARG A 143 -7.30 9.05 -3.00
N LEU A 144 -8.25 8.31 -2.41
CA LEU A 144 -8.49 6.91 -2.77
C LEU A 144 -9.23 6.86 -4.12
N ILE A 145 -8.69 6.07 -5.05
CA ILE A 145 -9.31 5.73 -6.33
C ILE A 145 -9.80 4.30 -6.22
N VAL A 146 -11.08 4.13 -6.00
CA VAL A 146 -11.71 2.80 -5.93
C VAL A 146 -11.93 2.28 -7.34
N ARG A 147 -11.43 1.06 -7.59
CA ARG A 147 -11.62 0.31 -8.84
C ARG A 147 -12.13 -1.09 -8.52
N ALA A 148 -11.79 -2.10 -9.31
CA ALA A 148 -12.37 -3.43 -9.20
C ALA A 148 -11.55 -4.43 -8.36
N SER A 149 -10.37 -4.06 -7.85
CA SER A 149 -9.51 -4.96 -7.08
C SER A 149 -9.88 -5.09 -5.59
N THR A 150 -10.97 -4.43 -5.16
CA THR A 150 -11.47 -4.50 -3.77
C THR A 150 -12.94 -4.85 -3.75
N GLY A 151 -13.36 -5.61 -2.74
CA GLY A 151 -14.74 -6.07 -2.57
C GLY A 151 -15.07 -6.45 -1.12
N PRO A 152 -16.27 -6.96 -0.88
CA PRO A 152 -16.68 -7.46 0.44
C PRO A 152 -15.81 -8.62 0.91
N VAL A 153 -15.68 -8.78 2.23
CA VAL A 153 -14.99 -9.93 2.81
C VAL A 153 -15.68 -11.23 2.40
N PRO A 154 -14.94 -12.27 1.95
CA PRO A 154 -15.50 -13.56 1.56
C PRO A 154 -16.37 -14.19 2.65
N ARG A 155 -17.56 -14.66 2.30
CA ARG A 155 -18.55 -15.19 3.26
C ARG A 155 -18.08 -16.43 4.02
N HIS A 156 -17.33 -17.31 3.37
CA HIS A 156 -16.83 -18.56 3.94
C HIS A 156 -15.80 -18.40 5.08
N ARG A 157 -15.26 -17.20 5.29
CA ARG A 157 -14.36 -16.89 6.42
C ARG A 157 -15.04 -16.23 7.61
N LYS A 158 -16.33 -15.87 7.51
CA LYS A 158 -17.06 -15.30 8.65
C LYS A 158 -17.36 -16.33 9.74
N GLU A 159 -17.38 -17.63 9.43
CA GLU A 159 -17.72 -18.70 10.38
C GLU A 159 -16.55 -19.13 11.27
N VAL A 160 -15.29 -19.01 10.79
CA VAL A 160 -14.11 -19.42 11.57
C VAL A 160 -13.71 -18.38 12.65
N ALA A 161 -14.24 -17.16 12.59
CA ALA A 161 -13.90 -16.09 13.54
C ALA A 161 -14.86 -16.03 14.76
N ARG A 162 -15.75 -17.00 14.94
CA ARG A 162 -16.77 -17.03 16.01
C ARG A 162 -16.83 -18.38 16.73
N GLU A 163 -15.71 -18.96 17.12
CA GLU A 163 -15.73 -19.91 18.22
C GLU A 163 -15.29 -19.17 19.49
N PRO A 164 -16.21 -18.97 20.44
CA PRO A 164 -15.84 -18.51 21.77
C PRO A 164 -15.38 -19.71 22.60
N ASP A 165 -14.26 -19.56 23.31
CA ASP A 165 -13.98 -20.33 24.52
C ASP A 165 -14.95 -19.94 25.65
#